data_380070cdea9b5edb9f0ca3be8dedcbd7
#
_entry.id   380070cdea9b5edb9f0ca3be8dedcbd7
#
_cell.length_a   1.000
_cell.length_b   1.000
_cell.length_c   1.000
_cell.angle_alpha   90.00
_cell.angle_beta   90.00
_cell.angle_gamma   90.00
#
_symmetry.space_group_name_H-M   'P 1'
#
loop_
_entity.id
_entity.type
_entity.pdbx_description
1 polymer ?
#
loop_
_entity_poly.entity_id
_entity_poly.type
_entity_poly.pdbx_seq_one_letter_code
_entity_poly.pdbx_strand_id
1 'polypeptide(L)'
;MKFLFVIDPIKNINPLKDSTAALMQATDLRNIEVWFCTPQDLEARGDEVWASSTKTKPNPWINYLESECIPLANFSCIWMRKDPPVNEAYLYATHLLEVAERKGVKVINKPSSLRAWNEKLGALRFSHLMAPTIVASKVDDLINFANINEDVVVKPLGGKGGQGVIRLTKNSPGINALIELITSQEQIPVMMQKFIPQVKNGDKRIILVNGDPLG
;
A
#
# COMPACT_ATOMS: atom_id res chain seq x y z
N MET A 1 20.20 -17.14 -8.77
CA MET A 1 19.48 -16.35 -7.75
C MET A 1 18.11 -16.06 -8.32
N LYS A 2 17.03 -16.19 -7.54
CA LYS A 2 15.67 -15.90 -7.98
C LYS A 2 14.93 -15.04 -6.98
N PHE A 3 14.18 -14.03 -7.48
CA PHE A 3 13.37 -13.13 -6.68
C PHE A 3 11.89 -13.34 -7.00
N LEU A 4 11.06 -13.29 -5.96
CA LEU A 4 9.61 -13.34 -6.09
C LEU A 4 9.03 -11.94 -5.85
N PHE A 5 8.11 -11.53 -6.71
CA PHE A 5 7.32 -10.32 -6.55
C PHE A 5 5.86 -10.70 -6.26
N VAL A 6 5.39 -10.39 -5.06
CA VAL A 6 3.97 -10.52 -4.68
C VAL A 6 3.28 -9.21 -5.05
N ILE A 7 2.43 -9.25 -6.08
CA ILE A 7 1.93 -8.08 -6.79
C ILE A 7 0.41 -8.11 -6.98
N ASP A 8 -0.15 -7.03 -7.48
CA ASP A 8 -1.49 -7.02 -8.09
C ASP A 8 -1.51 -7.88 -9.36
N PRO A 9 -2.69 -8.28 -9.84
CA PRO A 9 -2.76 -8.97 -11.14
C PRO A 9 -1.97 -8.22 -12.20
N ILE A 10 -1.06 -8.91 -12.87
CA ILE A 10 -0.04 -8.32 -13.76
C ILE A 10 -0.64 -7.41 -14.84
N LYS A 11 -1.86 -7.72 -15.30
CA LYS A 11 -2.60 -6.90 -16.26
C LYS A 11 -2.95 -5.49 -15.78
N ASN A 12 -2.89 -5.25 -14.46
CA ASN A 12 -3.19 -3.96 -13.85
C ASN A 12 -1.95 -3.09 -13.67
N ILE A 13 -0.75 -3.63 -13.94
CA ILE A 13 0.52 -2.91 -13.81
C ILE A 13 0.84 -2.18 -15.11
N ASN A 14 1.06 -0.88 -15.01
CA ASN A 14 1.51 -0.08 -16.16
C ASN A 14 3.05 -0.09 -16.23
N PRO A 15 3.66 -0.73 -17.24
CA PRO A 15 5.11 -0.91 -17.30
C PRO A 15 5.90 0.39 -17.42
N LEU A 16 5.26 1.48 -17.86
CA LEU A 16 5.93 2.78 -18.05
C LEU A 16 5.87 3.68 -16.81
N LYS A 17 4.99 3.37 -15.85
CA LYS A 17 4.73 4.26 -14.70
C LYS A 17 4.87 3.57 -13.34
N ASP A 18 4.79 2.25 -13.31
CA ASP A 18 4.78 1.50 -12.05
C ASP A 18 6.20 1.19 -11.59
N SER A 19 6.51 1.56 -10.37
CA SER A 19 7.81 1.26 -9.76
C SER A 19 8.06 -0.25 -9.58
N THR A 20 7.01 -1.06 -9.51
CA THR A 20 7.14 -2.52 -9.48
C THR A 20 7.68 -3.04 -10.81
N ALA A 21 7.16 -2.52 -11.93
CA ALA A 21 7.68 -2.86 -13.25
C ALA A 21 9.18 -2.52 -13.37
N ALA A 22 9.55 -1.31 -12.95
CA ALA A 22 10.95 -0.87 -12.97
C ALA A 22 11.85 -1.78 -12.10
N LEU A 23 11.38 -2.20 -10.92
CA LEU A 23 12.11 -3.12 -10.05
C LEU A 23 12.27 -4.52 -10.69
N MET A 24 11.22 -5.07 -11.30
CA MET A 24 11.28 -6.35 -12.01
C MET A 24 12.26 -6.28 -13.18
N GLN A 25 12.18 -5.23 -14.01
CA GLN A 25 13.10 -5.01 -15.12
C GLN A 25 14.55 -4.87 -14.66
N ALA A 26 14.79 -4.08 -13.62
CA ALA A 26 16.13 -3.91 -13.04
C ALA A 26 16.69 -5.21 -12.44
N THR A 27 15.82 -6.09 -11.94
CA THR A 27 16.19 -7.42 -11.43
C THR A 27 16.64 -8.32 -12.57
N ASP A 28 15.90 -8.38 -13.67
CA ASP A 28 16.23 -9.17 -14.86
C ASP A 28 17.54 -8.69 -15.52
N LEU A 29 17.76 -7.38 -15.63
CA LEU A 29 19.00 -6.79 -16.15
C LEU A 29 20.25 -7.17 -15.33
N ARG A 30 20.06 -7.61 -14.08
CA ARG A 30 21.14 -8.13 -13.22
C ARG A 30 21.31 -9.64 -13.31
N ASN A 31 20.66 -10.29 -14.28
CA ASN A 31 20.66 -11.74 -14.46
C ASN A 31 20.10 -12.51 -13.24
N ILE A 32 19.15 -11.92 -12.55
CA ILE A 32 18.40 -12.54 -11.46
C ILE A 32 17.05 -12.98 -12.03
N GLU A 33 16.68 -14.24 -11.79
CA GLU A 33 15.39 -14.75 -12.25
C GLU A 33 14.25 -14.01 -11.58
N VAL A 34 13.29 -13.55 -12.38
CA VAL A 34 12.12 -12.82 -11.92
C VAL A 34 10.91 -13.75 -11.93
N TRP A 35 10.31 -13.91 -10.76
CA TRP A 35 9.08 -14.64 -10.54
C TRP A 35 8.04 -13.69 -9.96
N PHE A 36 6.78 -13.94 -10.23
CA PHE A 36 5.69 -13.19 -9.61
C PHE A 36 4.51 -14.08 -9.25
N CYS A 37 3.72 -13.63 -8.28
CA CYS A 37 2.44 -14.19 -7.88
C CYS A 37 1.55 -13.08 -7.32
N THR A 38 0.27 -13.40 -7.09
CA THR A 38 -0.62 -12.55 -6.33
C THR A 38 -0.70 -13.03 -4.86
N PRO A 39 -1.24 -12.23 -3.92
CA PRO A 39 -1.48 -12.69 -2.55
C PRO A 39 -2.30 -13.99 -2.44
N GLN A 40 -3.21 -14.22 -3.39
CA GLN A 40 -4.08 -15.39 -3.43
C GLN A 40 -3.34 -16.69 -3.81
N ASP A 41 -2.15 -16.55 -4.39
CA ASP A 41 -1.30 -17.66 -4.80
C ASP A 41 -0.39 -18.16 -3.67
N LEU A 42 -0.43 -17.50 -2.50
CA LEU A 42 0.32 -17.90 -1.32
C LEU A 42 -0.47 -18.94 -0.50
N GLU A 43 0.18 -20.01 -0.08
CA GLU A 43 -0.41 -21.03 0.78
C GLU A 43 0.55 -21.49 1.87
N ALA A 44 0.02 -21.89 3.01
CA ALA A 44 0.79 -22.50 4.09
C ALA A 44 0.54 -24.02 4.15
N ARG A 45 1.60 -24.79 4.24
CA ARG A 45 1.58 -26.25 4.44
C ARG A 45 2.39 -26.57 5.70
N GLY A 46 1.69 -26.72 6.81
CA GLY A 46 2.34 -26.81 8.13
C GLY A 46 3.07 -25.51 8.48
N ASP A 47 4.37 -25.57 8.65
CA ASP A 47 5.24 -24.43 8.95
C ASP A 47 5.97 -23.85 7.73
N GLU A 48 5.64 -24.33 6.54
CA GLU A 48 6.18 -23.86 5.28
C GLU A 48 5.17 -23.04 4.50
N VAL A 49 5.65 -22.01 3.81
CA VAL A 49 4.84 -21.22 2.89
C VAL A 49 5.32 -21.43 1.47
N TRP A 50 4.37 -21.57 0.57
CA TRP A 50 4.55 -21.86 -0.84
C TRP A 50 3.89 -20.75 -1.66
N ALA A 51 4.33 -20.61 -2.91
CA ALA A 51 3.70 -19.71 -3.88
C ALA A 51 3.50 -20.43 -5.21
N SER A 52 2.27 -20.42 -5.72
CA SER A 52 2.00 -20.72 -7.14
C SER A 52 2.46 -19.51 -7.94
N SER A 53 3.65 -19.57 -8.50
CA SER A 53 4.35 -18.43 -9.10
C SER A 53 4.71 -18.65 -10.55
N THR A 54 4.79 -17.56 -11.30
CA THR A 54 5.13 -17.56 -12.72
C THR A 54 6.48 -16.89 -12.93
N LYS A 55 7.39 -17.58 -13.60
CA LYS A 55 8.65 -17.02 -14.07
C LYS A 55 8.43 -16.17 -15.31
N THR A 56 9.16 -15.05 -15.39
CA THR A 56 9.00 -14.12 -16.49
C THR A 56 10.32 -13.45 -16.89
N LYS A 57 10.32 -12.93 -18.12
CA LYS A 57 11.29 -11.96 -18.64
C LYS A 57 10.58 -10.61 -18.77
N PRO A 58 10.80 -9.64 -17.86
CA PRO A 58 10.10 -8.36 -17.87
C PRO A 58 10.72 -7.30 -18.79
N ASN A 59 11.62 -7.66 -19.69
CA ASN A 59 12.20 -6.73 -20.67
C ASN A 59 11.84 -7.13 -22.10
N PRO A 60 11.10 -6.28 -22.87
CA PRO A 60 10.64 -4.94 -22.51
C PRO A 60 9.44 -4.93 -21.52
N TRP A 61 8.62 -5.95 -21.52
CA TRP A 61 7.57 -6.25 -20.54
C TRP A 61 7.19 -7.73 -20.63
N ILE A 62 6.40 -8.18 -19.70
CA ILE A 62 6.17 -9.58 -19.35
C ILE A 62 6.17 -10.54 -20.54
N ASN A 63 7.11 -11.47 -20.51
CA ASN A 63 7.10 -12.68 -21.29
C ASN A 63 7.02 -13.87 -20.33
N TYR A 64 5.89 -14.56 -20.32
CA TYR A 64 5.64 -15.71 -19.45
C TYR A 64 6.51 -16.90 -19.89
N LEU A 65 7.17 -17.54 -18.94
CA LEU A 65 8.04 -18.69 -19.22
C LEU A 65 7.43 -19.98 -18.66
N GLU A 66 7.40 -20.11 -17.34
CA GLU A 66 6.93 -21.30 -16.64
C GLU A 66 6.18 -20.93 -15.38
N SER A 67 5.28 -21.79 -14.92
CA SER A 67 4.56 -21.62 -13.66
C SER A 67 4.75 -22.84 -12.79
N GLU A 68 5.14 -22.62 -11.54
CA GLU A 68 5.42 -23.65 -10.57
C GLU A 68 4.90 -23.26 -9.18
N CYS A 69 4.57 -24.27 -8.38
CA CYS A 69 4.34 -24.10 -6.96
C CYS A 69 5.66 -24.33 -6.21
N ILE A 70 6.22 -23.26 -5.66
CA ILE A 70 7.57 -23.22 -5.10
C ILE A 70 7.54 -22.83 -3.63
N PRO A 71 8.28 -23.52 -2.74
CA PRO A 71 8.49 -23.06 -1.37
C PRO A 71 9.12 -21.68 -1.35
N LEU A 72 8.61 -20.77 -0.53
CA LEU A 72 9.17 -19.42 -0.41
C LEU A 72 10.63 -19.42 0.03
N ALA A 73 11.06 -20.45 0.78
CA ALA A 73 12.45 -20.65 1.18
C ALA A 73 13.42 -20.80 0.02
N ASN A 74 12.94 -21.13 -1.18
CA ASN A 74 13.76 -21.27 -2.39
C ASN A 74 14.03 -19.92 -3.10
N PHE A 75 13.43 -18.84 -2.67
CA PHE A 75 13.70 -17.49 -3.18
C PHE A 75 14.77 -16.79 -2.36
N SER A 76 15.68 -16.11 -3.03
CA SER A 76 16.73 -15.31 -2.38
C SER A 76 16.18 -14.02 -1.79
N CYS A 77 15.11 -13.50 -2.37
CA CYS A 77 14.42 -12.29 -1.91
C CYS A 77 12.96 -12.32 -2.38
N ILE A 78 12.08 -11.82 -1.55
CA ILE A 78 10.66 -11.63 -1.85
C ILE A 78 10.32 -10.15 -1.71
N TRP A 79 9.68 -9.60 -2.73
CA TRP A 79 9.19 -8.23 -2.74
C TRP A 79 7.67 -8.21 -2.54
N MET A 80 7.21 -7.67 -1.42
CA MET A 80 5.78 -7.39 -1.22
C MET A 80 5.44 -6.06 -1.89
N ARG A 81 4.91 -6.16 -3.09
CA ARG A 81 4.58 -5.01 -3.95
C ARG A 81 3.09 -4.89 -4.29
N LYS A 82 2.26 -5.67 -3.57
CA LYS A 82 0.81 -5.52 -3.64
C LYS A 82 0.41 -4.12 -3.17
N ASP A 83 -0.29 -3.41 -4.03
CA ASP A 83 -0.86 -2.10 -3.70
C ASP A 83 -2.02 -2.20 -2.69
N PRO A 84 -2.34 -1.15 -1.94
CA PRO A 84 -3.60 -1.08 -1.19
C PRO A 84 -4.83 -1.42 -2.06
N PRO A 85 -5.97 -1.84 -1.50
CA PRO A 85 -6.34 -1.61 -0.10
C PRO A 85 -5.63 -2.56 0.86
N VAL A 86 -5.31 -2.06 2.06
CA VAL A 86 -4.84 -2.87 3.17
C VAL A 86 -6.07 -3.50 3.85
N ASN A 87 -6.51 -4.61 3.28
CA ASN A 87 -7.64 -5.40 3.74
C ASN A 87 -7.14 -6.71 4.37
N GLU A 88 -8.05 -7.59 4.78
CA GLU A 88 -7.71 -8.88 5.39
C GLU A 88 -6.78 -9.72 4.50
N ALA A 89 -7.06 -9.81 3.19
CA ALA A 89 -6.23 -10.57 2.27
C ALA A 89 -4.79 -10.03 2.20
N TYR A 90 -4.63 -8.70 2.21
CA TYR A 90 -3.32 -8.07 2.30
C TYR A 90 -2.62 -8.42 3.61
N LEU A 91 -3.32 -8.31 4.74
CA LEU A 91 -2.77 -8.62 6.06
C LEU A 91 -2.36 -10.09 6.16
N TYR A 92 -3.21 -11.02 5.71
CA TYR A 92 -2.90 -12.45 5.72
C TYR A 92 -1.68 -12.77 4.85
N ALA A 93 -1.56 -12.17 3.68
CA ALA A 93 -0.36 -12.31 2.85
C ALA A 93 0.90 -11.86 3.61
N THR A 94 0.85 -10.74 4.34
CA THR A 94 2.00 -10.31 5.15
C THR A 94 2.33 -11.26 6.28
N HIS A 95 1.33 -11.94 6.90
CA HIS A 95 1.57 -12.97 7.90
C HIS A 95 2.24 -14.21 7.29
N LEU A 96 1.80 -14.65 6.11
CA LEU A 96 2.44 -15.76 5.39
C LEU A 96 3.89 -15.42 5.02
N LEU A 97 4.15 -14.22 4.51
CA LEU A 97 5.50 -13.76 4.20
C LEU A 97 6.39 -13.66 5.45
N GLU A 98 5.84 -13.34 6.61
CA GLU A 98 6.58 -13.32 7.87
C GLU A 98 7.02 -14.73 8.32
N VAL A 99 6.24 -15.77 8.01
CA VAL A 99 6.68 -17.16 8.25
C VAL A 99 7.95 -17.46 7.42
N ALA A 100 7.97 -17.08 6.16
CA ALA A 100 9.15 -17.22 5.31
C ALA A 100 10.35 -16.39 5.82
N GLU A 101 10.09 -15.15 6.27
CA GLU A 101 11.11 -14.28 6.88
C GLU A 101 11.78 -14.93 8.10
N ARG A 102 10.99 -15.54 8.99
CA ARG A 102 11.48 -16.27 10.18
C ARG A 102 12.39 -17.47 9.81
N LYS A 103 12.21 -18.02 8.61
CA LYS A 103 13.06 -19.09 8.05
C LYS A 103 14.28 -18.55 7.29
N GLY A 104 14.55 -17.26 7.37
CA GLY A 104 15.74 -16.61 6.82
C GLY A 104 15.58 -16.05 5.42
N VAL A 105 14.39 -16.08 4.82
CA VAL A 105 14.14 -15.45 3.52
C VAL A 105 14.09 -13.93 3.68
N LYS A 106 14.79 -13.20 2.82
CA LYS A 106 14.72 -11.73 2.83
C LYS A 106 13.41 -11.26 2.23
N VAL A 107 12.58 -10.59 3.01
CA VAL A 107 11.31 -10.00 2.55
C VAL A 107 11.38 -8.47 2.58
N ILE A 108 11.05 -7.80 1.49
CA ILE A 108 11.06 -6.34 1.31
C ILE A 108 9.65 -5.88 0.89
N ASN A 109 9.04 -4.92 1.55
CA ASN A 109 9.45 -4.38 2.85
C ASN A 109 9.09 -5.41 3.93
N LYS A 110 9.69 -5.22 5.13
CA LYS A 110 9.49 -6.14 6.26
C LYS A 110 7.99 -6.30 6.58
N PRO A 111 7.46 -7.55 6.63
CA PRO A 111 6.02 -7.79 6.79
C PRO A 111 5.42 -7.15 8.04
N SER A 112 6.14 -7.22 9.17
CA SER A 112 5.71 -6.56 10.41
C SER A 112 5.64 -5.03 10.28
N SER A 113 6.55 -4.42 9.52
CA SER A 113 6.52 -2.98 9.25
C SER A 113 5.35 -2.59 8.36
N LEU A 114 5.02 -3.39 7.34
CA LEU A 114 3.85 -3.15 6.48
C LEU A 114 2.55 -3.13 7.29
N ARG A 115 2.42 -3.99 8.31
CA ARG A 115 1.26 -4.00 9.20
C ARG A 115 1.26 -2.83 10.20
N ALA A 116 2.44 -2.47 10.73
CA ALA A 116 2.58 -1.43 11.76
C ALA A 116 2.46 0.00 11.20
N TRP A 117 2.72 0.19 9.91
CA TRP A 117 2.77 1.51 9.27
C TRP A 117 1.66 1.66 8.24
N ASN A 118 0.43 1.94 8.72
CA ASN A 118 -0.61 2.43 7.83
C ASN A 118 -0.17 3.76 7.23
N GLU A 119 -0.34 3.97 5.92
CA GLU A 119 0.15 5.16 5.19
C GLU A 119 -0.38 6.49 5.74
N LYS A 120 -1.57 6.49 6.35
CA LYS A 120 -2.19 7.70 6.92
C LYS A 120 -1.95 7.80 8.42
N LEU A 121 -2.21 6.72 9.17
CA LEU A 121 -2.04 6.72 10.63
C LEU A 121 -0.58 6.77 11.06
N GLY A 122 0.33 6.18 10.29
CA GLY A 122 1.77 6.26 10.54
C GLY A 122 2.29 7.69 10.57
N ALA A 123 1.72 8.56 9.73
CA ALA A 123 2.06 9.98 9.68
C ALA A 123 1.75 10.74 10.98
N LEU A 124 0.79 10.28 11.80
CA LEU A 124 0.45 10.91 13.08
C LEU A 124 1.63 10.99 14.07
N ARG A 125 2.63 10.12 13.91
CA ARG A 125 3.89 10.19 14.67
C ARG A 125 4.69 11.47 14.40
N PHE A 126 4.38 12.13 13.30
CA PHE A 126 5.02 13.37 12.83
C PHE A 126 3.98 14.49 12.70
N SER A 127 3.00 14.53 13.63
CA SER A 127 1.87 15.47 13.59
C SER A 127 2.31 16.95 13.49
N HIS A 128 3.48 17.29 14.04
CA HIS A 128 4.06 18.64 13.94
C HIS A 128 4.46 19.04 12.49
N LEU A 129 4.57 18.09 11.57
CA LEU A 129 4.85 18.32 10.15
C LEU A 129 3.58 18.23 9.29
N MET A 130 2.42 17.98 9.90
CA MET A 130 1.16 17.81 9.20
C MET A 130 0.29 19.07 9.29
N ALA A 131 -0.61 19.24 8.32
CA ALA A 131 -1.74 20.15 8.51
C ALA A 131 -2.59 19.69 9.70
N PRO A 132 -3.36 20.58 10.34
CA PRO A 132 -4.31 20.19 11.38
C PRO A 132 -5.11 18.96 10.95
N THR A 133 -5.12 17.93 11.80
CA THR A 133 -5.63 16.59 11.46
C THR A 133 -6.41 16.02 12.63
N ILE A 134 -7.55 15.39 12.33
CA ILE A 134 -8.28 14.52 13.24
C ILE A 134 -8.48 13.15 12.59
N VAL A 135 -8.48 12.10 13.40
CA VAL A 135 -8.93 10.76 13.02
C VAL A 135 -10.02 10.36 13.97
N ALA A 136 -11.24 10.24 13.48
CA ALA A 136 -12.42 9.94 14.28
C ALA A 136 -13.47 9.20 13.43
N SER A 137 -14.42 8.56 14.10
CA SER A 137 -15.63 8.03 13.50
C SER A 137 -16.88 8.83 13.85
N LYS A 138 -16.86 9.54 14.97
CA LYS A 138 -18.01 10.31 15.46
C LYS A 138 -18.30 11.52 14.56
N VAL A 139 -19.55 11.65 14.13
CA VAL A 139 -19.99 12.73 13.24
C VAL A 139 -19.76 14.09 13.90
N ASP A 140 -20.14 14.25 15.16
CA ASP A 140 -19.99 15.51 15.88
C ASP A 140 -18.54 15.99 15.96
N ASP A 141 -17.58 15.08 16.22
CA ASP A 141 -16.17 15.42 16.30
C ASP A 141 -15.64 15.91 14.94
N LEU A 142 -16.04 15.24 13.86
CA LEU A 142 -15.63 15.59 12.49
C LEU A 142 -16.28 16.91 12.04
N ILE A 143 -17.54 17.14 12.37
CA ILE A 143 -18.24 18.42 12.10
C ILE A 143 -17.58 19.56 12.87
N ASN A 144 -17.30 19.38 14.16
CA ASN A 144 -16.60 20.38 14.96
C ASN A 144 -15.23 20.73 14.36
N PHE A 145 -14.48 19.72 13.91
CA PHE A 145 -13.20 19.94 13.24
C PHE A 145 -13.37 20.71 11.92
N ALA A 146 -14.37 20.37 11.10
CA ALA A 146 -14.68 21.08 9.86
C ALA A 146 -15.08 22.54 10.10
N ASN A 147 -15.86 22.81 11.16
CA ASN A 147 -16.26 24.17 11.54
C ASN A 147 -15.05 25.04 11.92
N ILE A 148 -14.07 24.47 12.64
CA ILE A 148 -12.87 25.19 13.08
C ILE A 148 -11.94 25.48 11.90
N ASN A 149 -11.78 24.53 10.97
CA ASN A 149 -10.81 24.62 9.88
C ASN A 149 -11.39 25.17 8.57
N GLU A 150 -12.73 25.31 8.48
CA GLU A 150 -13.52 25.87 7.37
C GLU A 150 -13.46 25.10 6.04
N ASP A 151 -12.28 24.63 5.63
CA ASP A 151 -12.01 23.88 4.39
C ASP A 151 -11.16 22.66 4.72
N VAL A 152 -11.70 21.48 4.50
CA VAL A 152 -11.11 20.23 4.93
C VAL A 152 -11.16 19.18 3.83
N VAL A 153 -10.28 18.16 3.94
CA VAL A 153 -10.35 16.94 3.13
C VAL A 153 -10.56 15.74 4.04
N VAL A 154 -11.49 14.89 3.65
CA VAL A 154 -11.76 13.61 4.32
C VAL A 154 -11.15 12.49 3.51
N LYS A 155 -10.48 11.55 4.17
CA LYS A 155 -9.73 10.45 3.56
C LYS A 155 -10.05 9.14 4.26
N PRO A 156 -10.54 8.12 3.54
CA PRO A 156 -10.60 6.77 4.08
C PRO A 156 -9.21 6.26 4.45
N LEU A 157 -9.08 5.52 5.55
CA LEU A 157 -7.77 5.05 6.03
C LEU A 157 -7.15 3.94 5.16
N GLY A 158 -7.98 3.16 4.48
CA GLY A 158 -7.51 2.03 3.65
C GLY A 158 -7.42 2.32 2.15
N GLY A 159 -7.78 3.52 1.69
CA GLY A 159 -7.79 3.87 0.26
C GLY A 159 -6.42 4.25 -0.29
N LYS A 160 -6.25 4.14 -1.62
CA LYS A 160 -5.06 4.54 -2.38
C LYS A 160 -5.39 5.53 -3.48
N GLY A 161 -4.38 6.24 -3.99
CA GLY A 161 -4.47 7.01 -5.24
C GLY A 161 -5.55 8.09 -5.23
N GLY A 162 -5.87 8.67 -4.07
CA GLY A 162 -6.91 9.67 -3.94
C GLY A 162 -8.36 9.13 -3.95
N GLN A 163 -8.55 7.83 -4.03
CA GLN A 163 -9.89 7.22 -4.01
C GLN A 163 -10.60 7.53 -2.68
N GLY A 164 -11.84 8.02 -2.79
CA GLY A 164 -12.65 8.40 -1.62
C GLY A 164 -12.17 9.65 -0.89
N VAL A 165 -11.20 10.38 -1.42
CA VAL A 165 -10.79 11.68 -0.87
C VAL A 165 -11.81 12.74 -1.29
N ILE A 166 -12.45 13.36 -0.31
CA ILE A 166 -13.53 14.33 -0.52
C ILE A 166 -13.14 15.66 0.16
N ARG A 167 -13.19 16.73 -0.60
CA ARG A 167 -13.04 18.08 -0.04
C ARG A 167 -14.40 18.61 0.40
N LEU A 168 -14.46 19.14 1.60
CA LEU A 168 -15.64 19.70 2.23
C LEU A 168 -15.34 21.07 2.81
N THR A 169 -16.34 21.95 2.76
CA THR A 169 -16.33 23.19 3.52
C THR A 169 -17.36 23.11 4.63
N LYS A 170 -17.24 23.93 5.66
CA LYS A 170 -18.22 24.00 6.78
C LYS A 170 -19.67 24.19 6.31
N ASN A 171 -19.87 24.78 5.13
CA ASN A 171 -21.20 25.05 4.57
C ASN A 171 -21.61 24.04 3.48
N SER A 172 -20.88 22.93 3.31
CA SER A 172 -21.22 21.93 2.29
C SER A 172 -22.60 21.34 2.56
N PRO A 173 -23.54 21.37 1.59
CA PRO A 173 -24.85 20.77 1.77
C PRO A 173 -24.73 19.28 2.08
N GLY A 174 -25.48 18.80 3.08
CA GLY A 174 -25.50 17.38 3.45
C GLY A 174 -24.20 16.85 4.06
N ILE A 175 -23.33 17.72 4.61
CA ILE A 175 -22.05 17.32 5.20
C ILE A 175 -22.22 16.22 6.27
N ASN A 176 -23.27 16.28 7.12
CA ASN A 176 -23.54 15.26 8.13
C ASN A 176 -23.83 13.90 7.48
N ALA A 177 -24.77 13.86 6.53
CA ALA A 177 -25.11 12.62 5.85
C ALA A 177 -23.91 12.00 5.10
N LEU A 178 -23.05 12.85 4.53
CA LEU A 178 -21.84 12.39 3.88
C LEU A 178 -20.84 11.82 4.88
N ILE A 179 -20.64 12.46 6.03
CA ILE A 179 -19.76 11.95 7.09
C ILE A 179 -20.33 10.66 7.68
N GLU A 180 -21.63 10.55 7.93
CA GLU A 180 -22.28 9.29 8.33
C GLU A 180 -22.00 8.17 7.33
N LEU A 181 -22.12 8.44 6.03
CA LEU A 181 -21.90 7.48 4.98
C LEU A 181 -20.44 6.98 4.96
N ILE A 182 -19.46 7.89 4.95
CA ILE A 182 -18.04 7.53 4.85
C ILE A 182 -17.47 6.89 6.12
N THR A 183 -18.08 7.17 7.28
CA THR A 183 -17.77 6.52 8.56
C THR A 183 -18.55 5.23 8.77
N SER A 184 -19.38 4.81 7.80
CA SER A 184 -20.28 3.66 7.94
C SER A 184 -21.11 3.77 9.22
N GLN A 185 -21.81 4.90 9.39
CA GLN A 185 -22.61 5.20 10.58
C GLN A 185 -21.75 5.14 11.87
N GLU A 186 -20.65 5.86 11.87
CA GLU A 186 -19.71 5.98 13.00
C GLU A 186 -18.96 4.69 13.39
N GLN A 187 -19.00 3.64 12.54
CA GLN A 187 -18.31 2.39 12.82
C GLN A 187 -16.84 2.40 12.37
N ILE A 188 -16.51 3.18 11.35
CA ILE A 188 -15.17 3.18 10.74
C ILE A 188 -14.56 4.58 10.83
N PRO A 189 -13.38 4.73 11.46
CA PRO A 189 -12.73 6.02 11.53
C PRO A 189 -12.21 6.46 10.14
N VAL A 190 -12.26 7.76 9.94
CA VAL A 190 -11.69 8.46 8.78
C VAL A 190 -10.68 9.50 9.23
N MET A 191 -9.75 9.86 8.35
CA MET A 191 -8.88 11.00 8.60
C MET A 191 -9.48 12.23 7.95
N MET A 192 -9.62 13.31 8.73
CA MET A 192 -9.97 14.63 8.22
C MET A 192 -8.83 15.60 8.47
N GLN A 193 -8.44 16.36 7.46
CA GLN A 193 -7.34 17.32 7.52
C GLN A 193 -7.75 18.66 6.96
N LYS A 194 -7.19 19.74 7.50
CA LYS A 194 -7.29 21.06 6.89
C LYS A 194 -6.79 21.00 5.44
N PHE A 195 -7.54 21.54 4.52
CA PHE A 195 -7.16 21.61 3.11
C PHE A 195 -5.96 22.54 2.91
N ILE A 196 -5.01 22.10 2.10
CA ILE A 196 -3.83 22.89 1.72
C ILE A 196 -4.02 23.35 0.27
N PRO A 197 -4.32 24.64 0.01
CA PRO A 197 -4.58 25.14 -1.34
C PRO A 197 -3.43 24.95 -2.33
N GLN A 198 -2.21 24.88 -1.83
CA GLN A 198 -0.98 24.71 -2.62
C GLN A 198 -0.91 23.35 -3.35
N VAL A 199 -1.79 22.40 -3.03
CA VAL A 199 -1.91 21.13 -3.78
C VAL A 199 -2.15 21.35 -5.28
N LYS A 200 -2.67 22.52 -5.68
CA LYS A 200 -2.84 22.93 -7.09
C LYS A 200 -1.49 23.01 -7.83
N ASN A 201 -0.40 23.22 -7.11
CA ASN A 201 0.95 23.30 -7.67
C ASN A 201 1.61 21.92 -7.80
N GLY A 202 0.86 20.84 -7.51
CA GLY A 202 1.34 19.46 -7.49
C GLY A 202 1.85 19.02 -6.13
N ASP A 203 2.31 17.78 -6.10
CA ASP A 203 2.94 17.13 -4.96
C ASP A 203 4.37 16.72 -5.31
N LYS A 204 5.18 16.43 -4.30
CA LYS A 204 6.54 15.91 -4.47
C LYS A 204 6.60 14.47 -3.97
N ARG A 205 7.19 13.60 -4.78
CA ARG A 205 7.51 12.24 -4.39
C ARG A 205 8.99 12.16 -4.06
N ILE A 206 9.29 11.77 -2.84
CA ILE A 206 10.66 11.55 -2.38
C ILE A 206 10.87 10.04 -2.25
N ILE A 207 11.87 9.51 -2.96
CA ILE A 207 12.24 8.10 -2.89
C ILE A 207 13.36 7.96 -1.86
N LEU A 208 13.16 7.05 -0.90
CA LEU A 208 14.13 6.74 0.14
C LEU A 208 14.62 5.31 -0.01
N VAL A 209 15.94 5.12 0.10
CA VAL A 209 16.57 3.80 0.19
C VAL A 209 17.43 3.76 1.45
N ASN A 210 17.11 2.86 2.37
CA ASN A 210 17.76 2.74 3.68
C ASN A 210 17.74 4.04 4.51
N GLY A 211 16.79 4.93 4.26
CA GLY A 211 16.69 6.23 4.93
C GLY A 211 17.33 7.39 4.16
N ASP A 212 18.09 7.13 3.13
CA ASP A 212 18.74 8.16 2.31
C ASP A 212 17.84 8.58 1.14
N PRO A 213 17.58 9.89 0.94
CA PRO A 213 16.79 10.38 -0.18
C PRO A 213 17.57 10.27 -1.48
N LEU A 214 16.90 9.77 -2.54
CA LEU A 214 17.46 9.65 -3.88
C LEU A 214 16.93 10.70 -4.87
N GLY A 215 16.11 11.63 -4.43
CA GLY A 215 15.51 12.69 -5.27
C GLY A 215 14.04 12.88 -5.02
#